data_19868339aac6a72246d218f88a16125f
#
_entry.id   19868339aac6a72246d218f88a16125f
#
_cell.length_a   1.000
_cell.length_b   1.000
_cell.length_c   1.000
_cell.angle_alpha   90.00
_cell.angle_beta   90.00
_cell.angle_gamma   90.00
#
_symmetry.space_group_name_H-M   'P 1'
#
loop_
_entity.id
_entity.type
_entity.pdbx_description
1 polymer ?
#
loop_
_entity_poly.entity_id
_entity_poly.type
_entity_poly.pdbx_seq_one_letter_code
_entity_poly.pdbx_strand_id
1 'polypeptide(L)'
;EMLRSLVGSEMCIRDRYIIALFTFRGILGFAIITGMLIFMIKISKVPFSYIVKGLKAIVVLLLITAVFNLVFTPTGTEYWHWGPFHLTSTGIMNAVLMTIRLIYLIIGTSLMTLTTTPNQLTDGLEKALSPLNRIHIPVHAIAMMMSIALRFIPILIEETDKIMKAQMARGADFEDGNLIQKAKSMVPLLIPLFVSAFRRADDLAMAMEARCYSGGEGRTKMKPLRYQGTDRKAYVILIAFLVLVIVARVLLRWPQ
;
A
#
# COMPACT_ATOMS: atom_id res chain seq x y z
N GLU A 1 -7.63 -20.26 -4.08
CA GLU A 1 -8.83 -19.76 -4.80
C GLU A 1 -9.60 -18.69 -4.02
N MET A 2 -9.60 -18.72 -2.68
CA MET A 2 -10.27 -17.73 -1.83
C MET A 2 -9.70 -16.30 -1.95
N LEU A 3 -8.42 -16.15 -2.25
CA LEU A 3 -7.73 -14.84 -2.32
C LEU A 3 -7.98 -14.05 -3.63
N ARG A 4 -8.48 -14.69 -4.68
CA ARG A 4 -8.66 -14.04 -6.00
C ARG A 4 -9.91 -13.17 -6.14
N SER A 5 -10.94 -13.41 -5.34
CA SER A 5 -12.19 -12.64 -5.39
C SER A 5 -12.18 -11.40 -4.50
N LEU A 6 -11.33 -11.41 -3.47
CA LEU A 6 -11.29 -10.40 -2.40
C LEU A 6 -10.65 -9.06 -2.80
N VAL A 7 -9.94 -8.95 -3.93
CA VAL A 7 -9.10 -7.77 -4.23
C VAL A 7 -9.90 -6.47 -4.35
N GLY A 8 -11.05 -6.51 -5.00
CA GLY A 8 -11.91 -5.33 -5.07
C GLY A 8 -12.54 -4.98 -3.72
N SER A 9 -12.89 -6.00 -2.94
CA SER A 9 -13.45 -5.83 -1.60
C SER A 9 -12.37 -5.47 -0.57
N GLU A 10 -11.16 -6.03 -0.66
CA GLU A 10 -10.04 -5.70 0.23
C GLU A 10 -9.62 -4.23 0.10
N MET A 11 -9.52 -3.70 -1.11
CA MET A 11 -9.25 -2.27 -1.32
C MET A 11 -10.35 -1.40 -0.71
N CYS A 12 -11.62 -1.76 -0.93
CA CYS A 12 -12.75 -1.04 -0.36
C CYS A 12 -12.79 -1.12 1.18
N ILE A 13 -12.47 -2.28 1.75
CA ILE A 13 -12.40 -2.49 3.21
C ILE A 13 -11.31 -1.62 3.80
N ARG A 14 -10.14 -1.58 3.18
CA ARG A 14 -9.01 -0.75 3.63
C ARG A 14 -9.33 0.74 3.58
N ASP A 15 -9.86 1.22 2.46
CA ASP A 15 -10.13 2.65 2.30
C ASP A 15 -11.16 3.12 3.34
N ARG A 16 -12.16 2.31 3.61
CA ARG A 16 -13.14 2.60 4.66
C ARG A 16 -12.61 2.45 6.07
N TYR A 17 -11.68 1.51 6.30
CA TYR A 17 -10.95 1.42 7.55
C TYR A 17 -10.12 2.68 7.81
N ILE A 18 -9.41 3.18 6.79
CA ILE A 18 -8.63 4.43 6.90
C ILE A 18 -9.56 5.61 7.18
N ILE A 19 -10.68 5.74 6.45
CA ILE A 19 -11.67 6.79 6.69
C ILE A 19 -12.21 6.71 8.13
N ALA A 20 -12.56 5.53 8.60
CA ALA A 20 -13.03 5.32 9.97
C ALA A 20 -11.98 5.77 10.99
N LEU A 21 -10.70 5.41 10.78
CA LEU A 21 -9.59 5.74 11.65
C LEU A 21 -9.39 7.26 11.81
N PHE A 22 -9.62 8.04 10.75
CA PHE A 22 -9.53 9.50 10.80
C PHE A 22 -10.81 10.17 11.29
N THR A 23 -11.94 9.50 11.20
CA THR A 23 -13.24 10.05 11.61
C THR A 23 -13.41 10.06 13.13
N PHE A 24 -12.76 9.12 13.86
CA PHE A 24 -12.88 9.02 15.31
C PHE A 24 -11.79 9.75 16.07
N ARG A 25 -12.21 10.45 17.15
CA ARG A 25 -11.32 11.12 18.09
C ARG A 25 -11.43 10.58 19.52
N GLY A 26 -12.40 9.70 19.82
CA GLY A 26 -12.67 9.19 21.16
C GLY A 26 -12.17 7.77 21.42
N ILE A 27 -11.97 7.41 22.69
CA ILE A 27 -11.49 6.10 23.15
C ILE A 27 -12.39 4.95 22.68
N LEU A 28 -13.72 5.14 22.67
CA LEU A 28 -14.68 4.16 22.16
C LEU A 28 -14.51 3.87 20.67
N GLY A 29 -14.21 4.92 19.86
CA GLY A 29 -13.92 4.74 18.44
C GLY A 29 -12.67 3.88 18.22
N PHE A 30 -11.64 4.10 19.01
CA PHE A 30 -10.44 3.26 18.96
C PHE A 30 -10.70 1.81 19.37
N ALA A 31 -11.56 1.56 20.36
CA ALA A 31 -11.92 0.19 20.75
C ALA A 31 -12.63 -0.57 19.61
N ILE A 32 -13.53 0.08 18.89
CA ILE A 32 -14.23 -0.49 17.73
C ILE A 32 -13.23 -0.80 16.60
N ILE A 33 -12.32 0.13 16.29
CA ILE A 33 -11.29 -0.03 15.27
C ILE A 33 -10.33 -1.16 15.64
N THR A 34 -9.96 -1.28 16.92
CA THR A 34 -9.13 -2.38 17.44
C THR A 34 -9.80 -3.73 17.20
N GLY A 35 -11.10 -3.84 17.53
CA GLY A 35 -11.88 -5.05 17.26
C GLY A 35 -11.87 -5.44 15.79
N MET A 36 -12.08 -4.48 14.89
CA MET A 36 -12.01 -4.72 13.46
C MET A 36 -10.62 -5.13 12.98
N LEU A 37 -9.58 -4.50 13.51
CA LEU A 37 -8.20 -4.82 13.17
C LEU A 37 -7.83 -6.25 13.61
N ILE A 38 -8.18 -6.65 14.84
CA ILE A 38 -7.99 -8.03 15.32
C ILE A 38 -8.74 -9.02 14.44
N PHE A 39 -9.98 -8.70 14.05
CA PHE A 39 -10.78 -9.52 13.17
C PHE A 39 -10.10 -9.69 11.79
N MET A 40 -9.61 -8.61 11.19
CA MET A 40 -8.87 -8.66 9.93
C MET A 40 -7.60 -9.49 10.03
N ILE A 41 -6.81 -9.35 11.12
CA ILE A 41 -5.58 -10.14 11.34
C ILE A 41 -5.91 -11.63 11.44
N LYS A 42 -6.96 -12.00 12.17
CA LYS A 42 -7.37 -13.42 12.32
C LYS A 42 -7.80 -14.04 11.00
N ILE A 43 -8.54 -13.31 10.16
CA ILE A 43 -9.01 -13.81 8.85
C ILE A 43 -7.86 -13.91 7.86
N SER A 44 -6.95 -12.93 7.88
CA SER A 44 -5.82 -12.83 6.95
C SER A 44 -4.79 -13.96 7.13
N LYS A 45 -4.77 -14.66 8.28
CA LYS A 45 -3.78 -15.71 8.61
C LYS A 45 -2.32 -15.25 8.46
N VAL A 46 -2.05 -13.96 8.49
CA VAL A 46 -0.70 -13.41 8.44
C VAL A 46 -0.01 -13.63 9.78
N PRO A 47 1.20 -14.21 9.81
CA PRO A 47 1.92 -14.41 11.06
C PRO A 47 2.30 -13.06 11.69
N PHE A 48 2.01 -12.92 12.97
CA PHE A 48 2.20 -11.70 13.75
C PHE A 48 3.63 -11.14 13.69
N SER A 49 4.60 -12.02 13.50
CA SER A 49 6.02 -11.66 13.36
C SER A 49 6.29 -10.67 12.22
N TYR A 50 5.59 -10.79 11.10
CA TYR A 50 5.76 -9.86 9.96
C TYR A 50 5.20 -8.48 10.27
N ILE A 51 4.09 -8.41 11.00
CA ILE A 51 3.49 -7.15 11.45
C ILE A 51 4.45 -6.41 12.39
N VAL A 52 5.02 -7.12 13.36
CA VAL A 52 5.99 -6.56 14.31
C VAL A 52 7.26 -6.08 13.63
N LYS A 53 7.77 -6.82 12.63
CA LYS A 53 8.94 -6.38 11.85
C LYS A 53 8.67 -5.07 11.09
N GLY A 54 7.47 -4.92 10.52
CA GLY A 54 7.06 -3.69 9.86
C GLY A 54 6.98 -2.50 10.83
N LEU A 55 6.45 -2.72 12.04
CA LEU A 55 6.42 -1.69 13.08
C LEU A 55 7.83 -1.29 13.55
N LYS A 56 8.73 -2.26 13.74
CA LYS A 56 10.10 -2.00 14.21
C LYS A 56 10.85 -1.01 13.30
N ALA A 57 10.64 -1.08 11.99
CA ALA A 57 11.28 -0.18 11.04
C ALA A 57 10.85 1.29 11.22
N ILE A 58 9.67 1.53 11.82
CA ILE A 58 9.06 2.87 11.93
C ILE A 58 9.00 3.37 13.38
N VAL A 59 9.52 2.59 14.34
CA VAL A 59 9.52 2.97 15.78
C VAL A 59 10.17 4.33 16.00
N VAL A 60 11.26 4.65 15.31
CA VAL A 60 11.94 5.94 15.42
C VAL A 60 11.01 7.08 15.03
N LEU A 61 10.28 6.93 13.92
CA LEU A 61 9.32 7.95 13.47
C LEU A 61 8.16 8.10 14.46
N LEU A 62 7.66 6.97 15.01
CA LEU A 62 6.61 6.98 16.04
C LEU A 62 7.08 7.72 17.30
N LEU A 63 8.32 7.50 17.72
CA LEU A 63 8.92 8.19 18.88
C LEU A 63 9.05 9.70 18.62
N ILE A 64 9.56 10.08 17.45
CA ILE A 64 9.67 11.48 17.07
C ILE A 64 8.30 12.16 17.08
N THR A 65 7.30 11.56 16.43
CA THR A 65 5.94 12.13 16.39
C THR A 65 5.28 12.20 17.77
N ALA A 66 5.51 11.20 18.64
CA ALA A 66 5.01 11.21 20.00
C ALA A 66 5.63 12.36 20.80
N VAL A 67 6.95 12.54 20.73
CA VAL A 67 7.66 13.63 21.40
C VAL A 67 7.21 14.99 20.88
N PHE A 68 7.07 15.16 19.55
CA PHE A 68 6.55 16.40 18.97
C PHE A 68 5.14 16.74 19.47
N ASN A 69 4.22 15.76 19.46
CA ASN A 69 2.87 16.00 19.97
C ASN A 69 2.85 16.32 21.47
N LEU A 70 3.75 15.70 22.25
CA LEU A 70 3.86 15.95 23.68
C LEU A 70 4.34 17.38 23.98
N VAL A 71 5.29 17.87 23.20
CA VAL A 71 5.97 19.16 23.41
C VAL A 71 5.18 20.33 22.81
N PHE A 72 4.64 20.16 21.61
CA PHE A 72 4.03 21.26 20.84
C PHE A 72 2.52 21.39 20.97
N THR A 73 1.86 20.63 21.89
CA THR A 73 0.42 20.80 22.13
C THR A 73 0.18 21.58 23.42
N PRO A 74 0.02 22.91 23.38
CA PRO A 74 -0.06 23.78 24.57
C PRO A 74 -1.44 23.85 25.20
N THR A 75 -2.40 22.97 24.84
CA THR A 75 -3.79 23.03 25.29
C THR A 75 -4.07 22.11 26.46
N GLY A 76 -4.57 22.63 27.58
CA GLY A 76 -5.05 21.88 28.75
C GLY A 76 -4.40 22.26 30.08
N THR A 77 -4.69 21.49 31.13
CA THR A 77 -4.08 21.71 32.47
C THR A 77 -2.60 21.37 32.45
N GLU A 78 -1.77 22.36 32.77
CA GLU A 78 -0.31 22.22 32.82
C GLU A 78 0.09 21.44 34.06
N TYR A 79 0.85 20.35 33.89
CA TYR A 79 1.45 19.58 35.00
C TYR A 79 2.89 20.02 35.29
N TRP A 80 3.62 20.48 34.29
CA TRP A 80 5.00 20.93 34.45
C TRP A 80 5.36 21.93 33.37
N HIS A 81 6.00 23.01 33.81
CA HIS A 81 6.51 24.09 32.96
C HIS A 81 8.03 24.14 33.10
N TRP A 82 8.74 23.81 32.04
CA TRP A 82 10.19 23.99 31.98
C TRP A 82 10.60 24.67 30.66
N GLY A 83 10.63 26.00 30.68
CA GLY A 83 10.98 26.80 29.50
C GLY A 83 9.96 26.65 28.35
N PRO A 84 10.41 26.30 27.14
CA PRO A 84 9.52 26.14 25.97
C PRO A 84 8.72 24.81 26.00
N PHE A 85 8.94 23.93 27.00
CA PHE A 85 8.31 22.63 27.10
C PHE A 85 7.13 22.65 28.09
N HIS A 86 5.91 22.50 27.55
CA HIS A 86 4.66 22.45 28.33
C HIS A 86 4.12 21.03 28.35
N LEU A 87 4.26 20.31 29.46
CA LEU A 87 3.62 19.00 29.64
C LEU A 87 2.18 19.21 30.06
N THR A 88 1.25 18.99 29.13
CA THR A 88 -0.18 19.19 29.33
C THR A 88 -0.92 17.87 29.32
N SER A 89 -1.96 17.72 30.13
CA SER A 89 -2.82 16.51 30.15
C SER A 89 -3.36 16.16 28.77
N THR A 90 -3.84 17.16 28.04
CA THR A 90 -4.32 17.00 26.65
C THR A 90 -3.20 16.66 25.66
N GLY A 91 -1.98 17.17 25.89
CA GLY A 91 -0.80 16.82 25.09
C GLY A 91 -0.46 15.33 25.20
N ILE A 92 -0.46 14.80 26.43
CA ILE A 92 -0.20 13.36 26.66
C ILE A 92 -1.30 12.51 26.00
N MET A 93 -2.57 12.86 26.19
CA MET A 93 -3.67 12.12 25.58
C MET A 93 -3.60 12.14 24.05
N ASN A 94 -3.32 13.32 23.46
CA ASN A 94 -3.17 13.47 22.01
C ASN A 94 -1.95 12.69 21.48
N ALA A 95 -0.81 12.72 22.17
CA ALA A 95 0.38 11.97 21.79
C ALA A 95 0.10 10.47 21.75
N VAL A 96 -0.56 9.93 22.78
CA VAL A 96 -0.94 8.51 22.85
C VAL A 96 -1.94 8.16 21.74
N LEU A 97 -3.00 8.94 21.56
CA LEU A 97 -4.02 8.68 20.56
C LEU A 97 -3.46 8.77 19.12
N MET A 98 -2.58 9.75 18.86
CA MET A 98 -1.92 9.88 17.54
C MET A 98 -0.95 8.73 17.29
N THR A 99 -0.17 8.32 18.29
CA THR A 99 0.74 7.17 18.16
C THR A 99 -0.04 5.88 17.87
N ILE A 100 -1.11 5.60 18.61
CA ILE A 100 -1.99 4.45 18.36
C ILE A 100 -2.59 4.52 16.97
N ARG A 101 -3.04 5.70 16.54
CA ARG A 101 -3.59 5.92 15.19
C ARG A 101 -2.58 5.58 14.11
N LEU A 102 -1.34 6.04 14.23
CA LEU A 102 -0.26 5.72 13.28
C LEU A 102 0.05 4.23 13.27
N ILE A 103 0.12 3.58 14.44
CA ILE A 103 0.31 2.13 14.54
C ILE A 103 -0.80 1.38 13.78
N TYR A 104 -2.05 1.75 13.99
CA TYR A 104 -3.19 1.11 13.32
C TYR A 104 -3.17 1.33 11.81
N LEU A 105 -2.81 2.53 11.36
CA LEU A 105 -2.66 2.84 9.94
C LEU A 105 -1.57 1.97 9.31
N ILE A 106 -0.42 1.85 9.98
CA ILE A 106 0.70 1.03 9.49
C ILE A 106 0.31 -0.44 9.43
N ILE A 107 -0.34 -0.96 10.48
CA ILE A 107 -0.78 -2.37 10.50
C ILE A 107 -1.79 -2.62 9.37
N GLY A 108 -2.78 -1.75 9.22
CA GLY A 108 -3.81 -1.90 8.18
C GLY A 108 -3.25 -1.87 6.76
N THR A 109 -2.30 -0.95 6.48
CA THR A 109 -1.64 -0.88 5.16
C THR A 109 -0.68 -2.05 4.92
N SER A 110 0.09 -2.46 5.93
CA SER A 110 0.98 -3.63 5.86
C SER A 110 0.21 -4.92 5.61
N LEU A 111 -0.94 -5.08 6.26
CA LEU A 111 -1.79 -6.25 6.07
C LEU A 111 -2.21 -6.38 4.60
N MET A 112 -2.65 -5.30 3.97
CA MET A 112 -3.00 -5.29 2.56
C MET A 112 -1.82 -5.66 1.66
N THR A 113 -0.64 -5.08 1.91
CA THR A 113 0.56 -5.37 1.11
C THR A 113 0.95 -6.84 1.19
N LEU A 114 0.72 -7.49 2.34
CA LEU A 114 1.02 -8.92 2.54
C LEU A 114 -0.07 -9.85 1.98
N THR A 115 -1.29 -9.38 1.81
CA THR A 115 -2.41 -10.21 1.33
C THR A 115 -2.67 -10.07 -0.16
N THR A 116 -2.34 -8.92 -0.75
CA THR A 116 -2.68 -8.59 -2.14
C THR A 116 -1.44 -8.69 -3.03
N THR A 117 -1.54 -9.49 -4.10
CA THR A 117 -0.45 -9.56 -5.09
C THR A 117 -0.44 -8.33 -6.00
N PRO A 118 0.73 -7.88 -6.52
CA PRO A 118 0.80 -6.72 -7.41
C PRO A 118 -0.10 -6.81 -8.64
N ASN A 119 -0.24 -8.00 -9.24
CA ASN A 119 -1.12 -8.22 -10.38
C ASN A 119 -2.60 -8.01 -10.03
N GLN A 120 -3.00 -8.46 -8.84
CA GLN A 120 -4.36 -8.25 -8.34
C GLN A 120 -4.63 -6.78 -8.07
N LEU A 121 -3.63 -6.07 -7.53
CA LEU A 121 -3.73 -4.62 -7.31
C LEU A 121 -3.95 -3.88 -8.64
N THR A 122 -3.23 -4.26 -9.70
CA THR A 122 -3.40 -3.70 -11.05
C THR A 122 -4.80 -3.95 -11.60
N ASP A 123 -5.33 -5.17 -11.45
CA ASP A 123 -6.69 -5.52 -11.87
C ASP A 123 -7.76 -4.74 -11.07
N GLY A 124 -7.53 -4.53 -9.77
CA GLY A 124 -8.40 -3.70 -8.92
C GLY A 124 -8.38 -2.24 -9.34
N LEU A 125 -7.18 -1.71 -9.64
CA LEU A 125 -6.99 -0.33 -10.10
C LEU A 125 -7.68 -0.09 -11.46
N GLU A 126 -7.59 -1.03 -12.39
CA GLU A 126 -8.29 -0.96 -13.68
C GLU A 126 -9.81 -0.82 -13.49
N LYS A 127 -10.39 -1.62 -12.59
CA LYS A 127 -11.82 -1.51 -12.27
C LYS A 127 -12.17 -0.20 -11.60
N ALA A 128 -11.36 0.27 -10.66
CA ALA A 128 -11.57 1.52 -9.96
C ALA A 128 -11.47 2.73 -10.89
N LEU A 129 -10.55 2.70 -11.86
CA LEU A 129 -10.34 3.77 -12.84
C LEU A 129 -11.24 3.64 -14.08
N SER A 130 -12.02 2.55 -14.21
CA SER A 130 -12.94 2.34 -15.34
C SER A 130 -13.88 3.53 -15.65
N PRO A 131 -14.39 4.31 -14.67
CA PRO A 131 -15.17 5.51 -14.96
C PRO A 131 -14.40 6.58 -15.75
N LEU A 132 -13.05 6.60 -15.67
CA LEU A 132 -12.21 7.54 -16.40
C LEU A 132 -12.18 7.27 -17.92
N ASN A 133 -12.62 6.09 -18.37
CA ASN A 133 -12.84 5.83 -19.79
C ASN A 133 -13.82 6.83 -20.43
N ARG A 134 -14.75 7.41 -19.63
CA ARG A 134 -15.67 8.47 -20.10
C ARG A 134 -14.95 9.76 -20.46
N ILE A 135 -13.75 9.99 -19.92
CA ILE A 135 -12.91 11.18 -20.16
C ILE A 135 -11.83 10.86 -21.22
N HIS A 136 -12.02 9.81 -22.04
CA HIS A 136 -11.10 9.36 -23.09
C HIS A 136 -9.71 8.92 -22.58
N ILE A 137 -9.56 8.55 -21.31
CA ILE A 137 -8.33 7.96 -20.78
C ILE A 137 -8.36 6.44 -21.04
N PRO A 138 -7.38 5.87 -21.78
CA PRO A 138 -7.36 4.45 -22.10
C PRO A 138 -6.92 3.60 -20.88
N VAL A 139 -7.80 3.49 -19.87
CA VAL A 139 -7.50 2.80 -18.60
C VAL A 139 -7.08 1.35 -18.82
N HIS A 140 -7.70 0.67 -19.80
CA HIS A 140 -7.34 -0.71 -20.14
C HIS A 140 -5.91 -0.84 -20.67
N ALA A 141 -5.47 0.08 -21.52
CA ALA A 141 -4.10 0.09 -22.03
C ALA A 141 -3.08 0.34 -20.89
N ILE A 142 -3.40 1.27 -20.00
CA ILE A 142 -2.56 1.55 -18.80
C ILE A 142 -2.45 0.31 -17.92
N ALA A 143 -3.55 -0.35 -17.61
CA ALA A 143 -3.55 -1.56 -16.78
C ALA A 143 -2.76 -2.70 -17.44
N MET A 144 -2.86 -2.84 -18.76
CA MET A 144 -2.09 -3.82 -19.50
C MET A 144 -0.59 -3.50 -19.48
N MET A 145 -0.19 -2.24 -19.70
CA MET A 145 1.21 -1.81 -19.56
C MET A 145 1.76 -2.12 -18.17
N MET A 146 1.00 -1.83 -17.10
CA MET A 146 1.38 -2.16 -15.72
C MET A 146 1.55 -3.67 -15.52
N SER A 147 0.65 -4.49 -16.05
CA SER A 147 0.73 -5.95 -15.95
C SER A 147 1.95 -6.52 -16.66
N ILE A 148 2.29 -5.97 -17.84
CA ILE A 148 3.50 -6.32 -18.61
C ILE A 148 4.74 -5.90 -17.82
N ALA A 149 4.77 -4.67 -17.30
CA ALA A 149 5.88 -4.16 -16.50
C ALA A 149 6.15 -5.04 -15.27
N LEU A 150 5.10 -5.36 -14.49
CA LEU A 150 5.21 -6.24 -13.32
C LEU A 150 5.75 -7.63 -13.66
N ARG A 151 5.45 -8.15 -14.85
CA ARG A 151 6.00 -9.43 -15.34
C ARG A 151 7.47 -9.30 -15.71
N PHE A 152 7.88 -8.18 -16.29
CA PHE A 152 9.25 -7.96 -16.71
C PHE A 152 10.22 -7.60 -15.59
N ILE A 153 9.73 -7.04 -14.47
CA ILE A 153 10.60 -6.70 -13.32
C ILE A 153 11.49 -7.88 -12.88
N PRO A 154 10.98 -9.09 -12.57
CA PRO A 154 11.83 -10.21 -12.18
C PRO A 154 12.85 -10.59 -13.27
N ILE A 155 12.42 -10.58 -14.53
CA ILE A 155 13.25 -10.92 -15.68
C ILE A 155 14.40 -9.92 -15.84
N LEU A 156 14.10 -8.61 -15.70
CA LEU A 156 15.11 -7.56 -15.78
C LEU A 156 16.10 -7.61 -14.59
N ILE A 157 15.64 -7.99 -13.41
CA ILE A 157 16.53 -8.20 -12.25
C ILE A 157 17.53 -9.32 -12.55
N GLU A 158 17.06 -10.47 -13.03
CA GLU A 158 17.94 -11.58 -13.41
C GLU A 158 18.92 -11.20 -14.53
N GLU A 159 18.45 -10.43 -15.52
CA GLU A 159 19.29 -9.93 -16.63
C GLU A 159 20.36 -8.97 -16.10
N THR A 160 19.96 -8.07 -15.18
CA THR A 160 20.88 -7.13 -14.53
C THR A 160 21.99 -7.87 -13.79
N ASP A 161 21.67 -8.93 -13.04
CA ASP A 161 22.66 -9.76 -12.34
C ASP A 161 23.63 -10.45 -13.31
N LYS A 162 23.13 -10.93 -14.44
CA LYS A 162 23.97 -11.54 -15.50
C LYS A 162 24.92 -10.54 -16.13
N ILE A 163 24.38 -9.35 -16.51
CA ILE A 163 25.18 -8.27 -17.09
C ILE A 163 26.22 -7.79 -16.08
N MET A 164 25.85 -7.61 -14.82
CA MET A 164 26.76 -7.20 -13.74
C MET A 164 27.93 -8.16 -13.60
N LYS A 165 27.67 -9.48 -13.52
CA LYS A 165 28.71 -10.53 -13.46
C LYS A 165 29.61 -10.49 -14.69
N ALA A 166 29.04 -10.30 -15.88
CA ALA A 166 29.82 -10.21 -17.11
C ALA A 166 30.72 -8.96 -17.15
N GLN A 167 30.25 -7.82 -16.65
CA GLN A 167 31.05 -6.59 -16.57
C GLN A 167 32.14 -6.67 -15.49
N MET A 168 31.86 -7.30 -14.34
CA MET A 168 32.90 -7.59 -13.33
C MET A 168 34.01 -8.48 -13.91
N ALA A 169 33.67 -9.49 -14.70
CA ALA A 169 34.65 -10.34 -15.36
C ALA A 169 35.50 -9.56 -16.40
N ARG A 170 35.02 -8.41 -16.88
CA ARG A 170 35.76 -7.49 -17.76
C ARG A 170 36.55 -6.43 -17.00
N GLY A 171 36.60 -6.52 -15.65
CA GLY A 171 37.32 -5.59 -14.80
C GLY A 171 36.53 -4.36 -14.37
N ALA A 172 35.21 -4.35 -14.54
CA ALA A 172 34.39 -3.27 -13.99
C ALA A 172 34.25 -3.42 -12.47
N ASP A 173 34.51 -2.33 -11.75
CA ASP A 173 34.30 -2.24 -10.32
C ASP A 173 33.10 -1.35 -10.00
N PHE A 174 32.14 -1.90 -9.24
CA PHE A 174 30.89 -1.24 -8.87
C PHE A 174 30.88 -0.80 -7.39
N GLU A 175 31.85 -1.26 -6.58
CA GLU A 175 31.87 -1.05 -5.14
C GLU A 175 32.78 0.11 -4.70
N ASP A 176 33.87 0.33 -5.41
CA ASP A 176 34.87 1.35 -5.05
C ASP A 176 34.60 2.72 -5.67
N GLY A 177 35.01 3.78 -4.97
CA GLY A 177 35.01 5.15 -5.44
C GLY A 177 33.90 6.06 -4.91
N ASN A 178 33.99 7.35 -5.30
CA ASN A 178 33.03 8.39 -4.98
C ASN A 178 31.68 8.15 -5.66
N LEU A 179 30.59 8.77 -5.14
CA LEU A 179 29.22 8.65 -5.70
C LEU A 179 29.17 8.91 -7.21
N ILE A 180 29.95 9.86 -7.72
CA ILE A 180 30.01 10.20 -9.16
C ILE A 180 30.70 9.07 -9.93
N GLN A 181 31.76 8.48 -9.38
CA GLN A 181 32.45 7.33 -10.01
C GLN A 181 31.57 6.10 -10.04
N LYS A 182 30.84 5.82 -8.95
CA LYS A 182 29.82 4.74 -8.89
C LYS A 182 28.72 4.95 -9.94
N ALA A 183 28.22 6.16 -10.10
CA ALA A 183 27.23 6.46 -11.13
C ALA A 183 27.78 6.23 -12.54
N LYS A 184 29.04 6.60 -12.79
CA LYS A 184 29.71 6.40 -14.08
C LYS A 184 30.00 4.91 -14.35
N SER A 185 30.37 4.13 -13.34
CA SER A 185 30.59 2.68 -13.48
C SER A 185 29.30 1.90 -13.76
N MET A 186 28.12 2.48 -13.46
CA MET A 186 26.82 1.87 -13.81
C MET A 186 26.42 2.03 -15.28
N VAL A 187 27.02 2.98 -16.02
CA VAL A 187 26.67 3.21 -17.43
C VAL A 187 26.89 1.98 -18.32
N PRO A 188 28.02 1.23 -18.22
CA PRO A 188 28.22 -0.01 -18.97
C PRO A 188 27.20 -1.11 -18.66
N LEU A 189 26.47 -1.01 -17.56
CA LEU A 189 25.41 -1.93 -17.21
C LEU A 189 24.06 -1.48 -17.79
N LEU A 190 23.82 -0.17 -17.83
CA LEU A 190 22.55 0.39 -18.32
C LEU A 190 22.39 0.18 -19.84
N ILE A 191 23.45 0.39 -20.63
CA ILE A 191 23.35 0.29 -22.10
C ILE A 191 22.92 -1.12 -22.55
N PRO A 192 23.56 -2.23 -22.12
CA PRO A 192 23.10 -3.57 -22.49
C PRO A 192 21.70 -3.88 -21.98
N LEU A 193 21.36 -3.39 -20.79
CA LEU A 193 20.03 -3.60 -20.21
C LEU A 193 18.93 -2.93 -21.06
N PHE A 194 19.15 -1.68 -21.50
CA PHE A 194 18.23 -0.99 -22.41
C PHE A 194 18.07 -1.73 -23.73
N VAL A 195 19.19 -2.17 -24.36
CA VAL A 195 19.13 -2.92 -25.60
C VAL A 195 18.35 -4.22 -25.44
N SER A 196 18.55 -4.94 -24.33
CA SER A 196 17.79 -6.16 -24.03
C SER A 196 16.31 -5.86 -23.81
N ALA A 197 15.98 -4.77 -23.09
CA ALA A 197 14.60 -4.36 -22.84
C ALA A 197 13.87 -4.01 -24.15
N PHE A 198 14.51 -3.27 -25.06
CA PHE A 198 13.92 -2.94 -26.37
C PHE A 198 13.69 -4.19 -27.23
N ARG A 199 14.66 -5.09 -27.32
CA ARG A 199 14.46 -6.37 -28.03
C ARG A 199 13.28 -7.16 -27.51
N ARG A 200 13.13 -7.24 -26.18
CA ARG A 200 11.98 -7.92 -25.55
C ARG A 200 10.66 -7.20 -25.84
N ALA A 201 10.68 -5.87 -25.91
CA ALA A 201 9.49 -5.10 -26.27
C ALA A 201 9.07 -5.39 -27.73
N ASP A 202 10.03 -5.44 -28.67
CA ASP A 202 9.78 -5.78 -30.07
C ASP A 202 9.25 -7.21 -30.22
N ASP A 203 9.89 -8.19 -29.53
CA ASP A 203 9.43 -9.59 -29.54
C ASP A 203 8.00 -9.72 -28.98
N LEU A 204 7.69 -8.96 -27.92
CA LEU A 204 6.34 -8.94 -27.36
C LEU A 204 5.34 -8.30 -28.30
N ALA A 205 5.71 -7.20 -28.97
CA ALA A 205 4.85 -6.52 -29.94
C ALA A 205 4.52 -7.46 -31.11
N MET A 206 5.52 -8.11 -31.70
CA MET A 206 5.32 -9.12 -32.76
C MET A 206 4.42 -10.28 -32.30
N ALA A 207 4.64 -10.77 -31.07
CA ALA A 207 3.81 -11.83 -30.52
C ALA A 207 2.35 -11.38 -30.27
N MET A 208 2.12 -10.12 -29.95
CA MET A 208 0.80 -9.55 -29.78
C MET A 208 0.10 -9.37 -31.15
N GLU A 209 0.80 -8.88 -32.16
CA GLU A 209 0.30 -8.77 -33.53
C GLU A 209 -0.07 -10.15 -34.12
N ALA A 210 0.80 -11.15 -33.95
CA ALA A 210 0.53 -12.53 -34.37
C ALA A 210 -0.71 -13.13 -33.68
N ARG A 211 -1.11 -12.62 -32.52
CA ARG A 211 -2.34 -13.00 -31.81
C ARG A 211 -3.51 -12.06 -32.11
N CYS A 212 -3.43 -11.26 -33.17
CA CYS A 212 -4.46 -10.33 -33.60
C CYS A 212 -4.87 -9.34 -32.49
N TYR A 213 -3.90 -8.81 -31.76
CA TYR A 213 -4.17 -7.77 -30.76
C TYR A 213 -4.55 -6.47 -31.47
N SER A 214 -5.79 -6.01 -31.33
CA SER A 214 -6.34 -4.80 -31.96
C SER A 214 -6.80 -3.74 -30.93
N GLY A 215 -6.23 -3.72 -29.72
CA GLY A 215 -6.64 -2.78 -28.69
C GLY A 215 -7.54 -3.40 -27.61
N GLY A 216 -8.13 -2.56 -26.76
CA GLY A 216 -8.85 -2.98 -25.56
C GLY A 216 -10.35 -3.16 -25.69
N GLU A 217 -10.96 -2.67 -26.77
CA GLU A 217 -12.40 -2.71 -26.97
C GLU A 217 -12.90 -4.14 -27.30
N GLY A 218 -13.97 -4.57 -26.64
CA GLY A 218 -14.60 -5.88 -26.90
C GLY A 218 -13.85 -7.10 -26.34
N ARG A 219 -12.76 -6.94 -25.60
CA ARG A 219 -11.99 -8.07 -25.07
C ARG A 219 -12.50 -8.57 -23.72
N THR A 220 -12.46 -9.89 -23.55
CA THR A 220 -12.72 -10.54 -22.27
C THR A 220 -11.42 -10.99 -21.60
N LYS A 221 -11.35 -10.91 -20.29
CA LYS A 221 -10.21 -11.45 -19.53
C LYS A 221 -10.35 -12.97 -19.38
N MET A 222 -9.25 -13.70 -19.59
CA MET A 222 -9.21 -15.15 -19.39
C MET A 222 -9.53 -15.55 -17.94
N LYS A 223 -9.17 -14.72 -16.99
CA LYS A 223 -9.46 -14.89 -15.55
C LYS A 223 -10.09 -13.60 -15.00
N PRO A 224 -11.37 -13.33 -15.32
CA PRO A 224 -12.03 -12.13 -14.82
C PRO A 224 -12.20 -12.22 -13.30
N LEU A 225 -12.04 -11.06 -12.63
CA LEU A 225 -12.43 -10.93 -11.22
C LEU A 225 -13.96 -11.01 -11.14
N ARG A 226 -14.48 -12.10 -10.59
CA ARG A 226 -15.92 -12.30 -10.37
C ARG A 226 -16.22 -12.15 -8.89
N TYR A 227 -17.29 -11.42 -8.57
CA TYR A 227 -17.79 -11.34 -7.19
C TYR A 227 -18.24 -12.74 -6.73
N GLN A 228 -17.70 -13.15 -5.58
CA GLN A 228 -18.08 -14.40 -4.93
C GLN A 228 -19.01 -14.14 -3.73
N GLY A 229 -19.64 -15.18 -3.21
CA GLY A 229 -20.48 -15.08 -2.01
C GLY A 229 -19.74 -14.58 -0.76
N THR A 230 -18.41 -14.80 -0.70
CA THR A 230 -17.49 -14.27 0.33
C THR A 230 -17.37 -12.76 0.27
N ASP A 231 -17.39 -12.17 -0.93
CA ASP A 231 -17.33 -10.72 -1.10
C ASP A 231 -18.60 -10.05 -0.57
N ARG A 232 -19.77 -10.69 -0.80
CA ARG A 232 -21.04 -10.20 -0.26
C ARG A 232 -21.03 -10.18 1.26
N LYS A 233 -20.50 -11.23 1.90
CA LYS A 233 -20.33 -11.26 3.36
C LYS A 233 -19.38 -10.17 3.85
N ALA A 234 -18.28 -9.95 3.15
CA ALA A 234 -17.31 -8.89 3.47
C ALA A 234 -17.94 -7.49 3.36
N TYR A 235 -18.77 -7.24 2.32
CA TYR A 235 -19.51 -5.98 2.18
C TYR A 235 -20.56 -5.79 3.29
N VAL A 236 -21.27 -6.84 3.68
CA VAL A 236 -22.25 -6.76 4.79
C VAL A 236 -21.56 -6.42 6.09
N ILE A 237 -20.45 -7.08 6.41
CA ILE A 237 -19.65 -6.79 7.61
C ILE A 237 -19.14 -5.33 7.57
N LEU A 238 -18.69 -4.87 6.42
CA LEU A 238 -18.20 -3.51 6.23
C LEU A 238 -19.29 -2.46 6.39
N ILE A 239 -20.48 -2.69 5.84
CA ILE A 239 -21.63 -1.80 6.00
C ILE A 239 -22.09 -1.78 7.45
N ALA A 240 -22.17 -2.95 8.09
CA ALA A 240 -22.51 -3.05 9.52
C ALA A 240 -21.50 -2.29 10.39
N PHE A 241 -20.22 -2.39 10.07
CA PHE A 241 -19.16 -1.64 10.75
C PHE A 241 -19.32 -0.13 10.54
N LEU A 242 -19.57 0.34 9.32
CA LEU A 242 -19.79 1.77 9.04
C LEU A 242 -21.02 2.32 9.77
N VAL A 243 -22.12 1.56 9.78
CA VAL A 243 -23.32 1.95 10.50
C VAL A 243 -23.01 2.05 12.00
N LEU A 244 -22.32 1.05 12.56
CA LEU A 244 -21.90 1.07 13.97
C LEU A 244 -21.00 2.26 14.27
N VAL A 245 -20.10 2.61 13.36
CA VAL A 245 -19.24 3.79 13.40
C VAL A 245 -20.06 5.08 13.45
N ILE A 246 -21.02 5.22 12.54
CA ILE A 246 -21.87 6.42 12.45
C ILE A 246 -22.77 6.55 13.69
N VAL A 247 -23.39 5.45 14.11
CA VAL A 247 -24.24 5.40 15.30
C VAL A 247 -23.44 5.76 16.56
N ALA A 248 -22.26 5.18 16.73
CA ALA A 248 -21.38 5.53 17.84
C ALA A 248 -20.99 7.01 17.84
N ARG A 249 -20.74 7.59 16.66
CA ARG A 249 -20.42 9.02 16.52
C ARG A 249 -21.61 9.90 16.87
N VAL A 250 -22.82 9.55 16.45
CA VAL A 250 -24.05 10.31 16.74
C VAL A 250 -24.38 10.23 18.22
N LEU A 251 -24.32 9.04 18.83
CA LEU A 251 -24.58 8.85 20.26
C LEU A 251 -23.57 9.56 21.16
N LEU A 252 -22.28 9.61 20.74
CA LEU A 252 -21.23 10.31 21.50
C LEU A 252 -21.22 11.83 21.30
N ARG A 253 -21.93 12.34 20.27
CA ARG A 253 -22.08 13.77 20.03
C ARG A 253 -23.22 14.39 20.87
N TRP A 254 -24.03 13.57 21.55
CA TRP A 254 -25.20 14.01 22.30
C TRP A 254 -24.92 14.57 23.71
N PRO A 255 -23.81 14.31 24.44
CA PRO A 255 -23.51 15.01 25.69
C PRO A 255 -22.34 16.00 25.50
N GLN A 256 -22.62 17.21 25.02
CA GLN A 256 -21.90 18.45 25.31
C GLN A 256 -22.87 19.57 25.50
#